data_a4c5b0ef0bc2143ac129883d3c49d0ca
#
_entry.id   a4c5b0ef0bc2143ac129883d3c49d0ca
#
_cell.length_a   1.000
_cell.length_b   1.000
_cell.length_c   1.000
_cell.angle_alpha   90.00
_cell.angle_beta   90.00
_cell.angle_gamma   90.00
#
_symmetry.space_group_name_H-M   'P 1'
#
loop_
_entity.id
_entity.type
_entity.pdbx_description
1 polymer ?
#
loop_
_entity_poly.entity_id
_entity_poly.type
_entity_poly.pdbx_seq_one_letter_code
_entity_poly.pdbx_strand_id
1 'polypeptide(L)'
;MEPVFDTFLLVEAYVRSDVSYTIDGRLNPSFFDTEELEEMTSNTYTTWGAVRHHIFNVIKGNKLPLNFKIVLILSDANINRIIEQNHLNLTTSDIANLSLNIYFDGEKISLTTMASMNIFSMDKTLANIWDANVSAFFKQNQIF
;
A
#
# COMPACT_ATOMS: atom_id res chain seq x y z
N MET A 1 -9.30 4.94 -9.13
CA MET A 1 -9.15 4.85 -7.67
C MET A 1 -9.03 6.25 -7.09
N GLU A 2 -9.64 6.44 -5.96
CA GLU A 2 -9.74 7.76 -5.35
C GLU A 2 -8.39 8.29 -4.86
N PRO A 3 -8.21 9.64 -4.86
CA PRO A 3 -6.98 10.26 -4.32
C PRO A 3 -6.67 9.92 -2.86
N VAL A 4 -7.64 9.40 -2.14
CA VAL A 4 -7.47 9.02 -0.72
C VAL A 4 -6.35 8.00 -0.49
N PHE A 5 -5.97 7.23 -1.51
CA PHE A 5 -4.89 6.27 -1.42
C PHE A 5 -3.51 6.85 -1.74
N ASP A 6 -3.44 8.12 -2.15
CA ASP A 6 -2.21 8.72 -2.70
C ASP A 6 -1.05 8.75 -1.72
N THR A 7 -1.33 8.73 -0.41
CA THR A 7 -0.29 8.74 0.63
C THR A 7 0.24 7.34 0.99
N PHE A 8 -0.43 6.29 0.54
CA PHE A 8 0.06 4.93 0.74
C PHE A 8 1.28 4.71 -0.15
N LEU A 9 2.17 3.82 0.29
CA LEU A 9 3.34 3.44 -0.49
C LEU A 9 3.01 2.22 -1.34
N LEU A 10 3.48 2.24 -2.59
CA LEU A 10 3.29 1.11 -3.50
C LEU A 10 4.46 0.14 -3.37
N VAL A 11 4.18 -1.10 -3.03
CA VAL A 11 5.17 -2.19 -3.08
C VAL A 11 5.22 -2.76 -4.48
N GLU A 12 4.07 -3.15 -5.02
CA GLU A 12 3.98 -3.79 -6.32
C GLU A 12 2.59 -3.62 -6.90
N ALA A 13 2.53 -3.45 -8.21
CA ALA A 13 1.28 -3.54 -8.96
C ALA A 13 1.50 -4.51 -10.12
N TYR A 14 0.57 -5.42 -10.29
CA TYR A 14 0.60 -6.44 -11.33
C TYR A 14 -0.73 -6.45 -12.05
N VAL A 15 -0.69 -6.37 -13.39
CA VAL A 15 -1.90 -6.41 -14.23
C VAL A 15 -1.68 -7.44 -15.32
N ARG A 16 -2.61 -8.36 -15.44
CA ARG A 16 -2.61 -9.36 -16.49
C ARG A 16 -3.75 -9.08 -17.47
N SER A 17 -3.39 -8.77 -18.71
CA SER A 17 -4.36 -8.51 -19.78
C SER A 17 -3.89 -9.27 -21.04
N ASP A 18 -3.75 -8.62 -22.18
CA ASP A 18 -3.15 -9.24 -23.38
C ASP A 18 -1.70 -9.66 -23.12
N VAL A 19 -0.99 -8.85 -22.35
CA VAL A 19 0.33 -9.15 -21.78
C VAL A 19 0.29 -8.87 -20.29
N SER A 20 1.30 -9.29 -19.58
CA SER A 20 1.40 -9.01 -18.14
C SER A 20 2.32 -7.83 -17.89
N TYR A 21 1.90 -6.95 -17.00
CA TYR A 21 2.64 -5.76 -16.59
C TYR A 21 2.95 -5.85 -15.11
N THR A 22 4.19 -5.54 -14.73
CA THR A 22 4.59 -5.45 -13.33
C THR A 22 5.25 -4.11 -13.08
N ILE A 23 4.82 -3.43 -12.03
CA ILE A 23 5.45 -2.20 -11.57
C ILE A 23 5.96 -2.48 -10.16
N ASP A 24 7.28 -2.42 -10.00
CA ASP A 24 7.93 -2.52 -8.70
C ASP A 24 8.02 -1.10 -8.14
N GLY A 25 7.40 -0.90 -6.97
CA GLY A 25 7.34 0.43 -6.34
C GLY A 25 8.61 0.85 -5.62
N ARG A 26 9.62 -0.02 -5.55
CA ARG A 26 10.87 0.30 -4.89
C ARG A 26 11.58 1.43 -5.62
N LEU A 27 11.97 2.46 -4.88
CA LEU A 27 12.69 3.59 -5.45
C LEU A 27 14.11 3.16 -5.85
N ASN A 28 14.57 3.69 -6.96
CA ASN A 28 15.92 3.45 -7.47
C ASN A 28 16.77 4.69 -7.16
N PRO A 29 17.61 4.66 -6.11
CA PRO A 29 18.37 5.85 -5.70
C PRO A 29 19.27 6.41 -6.80
N SER A 30 19.78 5.55 -7.68
CA SER A 30 20.67 5.97 -8.76
C SER A 30 19.98 6.82 -9.83
N PHE A 31 18.65 6.85 -9.87
CA PHE A 31 17.90 7.69 -10.80
C PHE A 31 17.85 9.15 -10.35
N PHE A 32 18.03 9.41 -9.06
CA PHE A 32 17.87 10.73 -8.45
C PHE A 32 19.20 11.42 -8.26
N ASP A 33 19.21 12.76 -8.35
CA ASP A 33 20.40 13.53 -8.03
C ASP A 33 20.54 13.72 -6.50
N THR A 34 21.66 14.33 -6.07
CA THR A 34 21.96 14.51 -4.65
C THR A 34 20.89 15.34 -3.96
N GLU A 35 20.40 16.42 -4.60
CA GLU A 35 19.38 17.28 -4.02
C GLU A 35 18.07 16.53 -3.85
N GLU A 36 17.66 15.77 -4.86
CA GLU A 36 16.46 14.95 -4.80
C GLU A 36 16.55 13.91 -3.68
N LEU A 37 17.69 13.26 -3.52
CA LEU A 37 17.92 12.28 -2.45
C LEU A 37 17.82 12.91 -1.07
N GLU A 38 18.33 14.14 -0.91
CA GLU A 38 18.27 14.87 0.35
C GLU A 38 16.83 15.26 0.71
N GLU A 39 16.01 15.60 -0.30
CA GLU A 39 14.61 15.96 -0.11
C GLU A 39 13.72 14.75 0.10
N MET A 40 14.14 13.58 -0.36
CA MET A 40 13.37 12.36 -0.20
C MET A 40 13.33 11.95 1.27
N THR A 41 12.13 11.61 1.72
CA THR A 41 11.97 11.02 3.04
C THR A 41 12.62 9.64 3.08
N SER A 42 12.71 9.05 4.25
CA SER A 42 13.31 7.71 4.43
C SER A 42 12.51 6.58 3.78
N ASN A 43 11.51 6.89 2.97
CA ASN A 43 10.71 5.89 2.28
C ASN A 43 11.54 5.13 1.25
N THR A 44 11.44 3.81 1.28
CA THR A 44 12.07 2.92 0.30
C THR A 44 11.21 2.79 -0.96
N TYR A 45 9.92 3.04 -0.86
CA TYR A 45 8.94 2.86 -1.92
C TYR A 45 8.34 4.18 -2.36
N THR A 46 7.93 4.25 -3.62
CA THR A 46 7.19 5.39 -4.15
C THR A 46 5.77 5.43 -3.57
N THR A 47 5.14 6.61 -3.62
CA THR A 47 3.73 6.72 -3.22
C THR A 47 2.82 6.23 -4.34
N TRP A 48 1.64 5.74 -3.96
CA TRP A 48 0.60 5.38 -4.92
C TRP A 48 0.24 6.58 -5.82
N GLY A 49 0.14 7.77 -5.22
CA GLY A 49 -0.20 8.99 -5.95
C GLY A 49 0.75 9.31 -7.09
N ALA A 50 2.05 8.97 -6.92
CA ALA A 50 3.05 9.25 -7.95
C ALA A 50 2.93 8.34 -9.17
N VAL A 51 2.40 7.12 -9.02
CA VAL A 51 2.42 6.10 -10.08
C VAL A 51 1.05 5.63 -10.53
N ARG A 52 -0.03 5.99 -9.83
CA ARG A 52 -1.38 5.46 -10.11
C ARG A 52 -1.82 5.66 -11.56
N HIS A 53 -1.45 6.76 -12.18
CA HIS A 53 -1.87 7.07 -13.55
C HIS A 53 -1.23 6.09 -14.56
N HIS A 54 -0.03 5.61 -14.31
CA HIS A 54 0.60 4.60 -15.16
C HIS A 54 -0.16 3.29 -15.09
N ILE A 55 -0.59 2.90 -13.90
CA ILE A 55 -1.33 1.66 -13.67
C ILE A 55 -2.72 1.77 -14.31
N PHE A 56 -3.39 2.91 -14.17
CA PHE A 56 -4.69 3.13 -14.79
C PHE A 56 -4.60 3.08 -16.31
N ASN A 57 -3.53 3.62 -16.90
CA ASN A 57 -3.32 3.54 -18.34
C ASN A 57 -3.19 2.09 -18.82
N VAL A 58 -2.59 1.22 -18.01
CA VAL A 58 -2.48 -0.22 -18.31
C VAL A 58 -3.85 -0.89 -18.20
N ILE A 59 -4.62 -0.58 -17.15
CA ILE A 59 -5.93 -1.18 -16.91
C ILE A 59 -6.96 -0.67 -17.93
N LYS A 60 -6.84 0.56 -18.33
CA LYS A 60 -7.74 1.22 -19.28
C LYS A 60 -7.66 0.54 -20.64
N GLY A 61 -8.78 0.07 -21.14
CA GLY A 61 -8.85 -0.54 -22.45
C GLY A 61 -10.29 -0.88 -22.78
N ASN A 62 -10.50 -1.48 -23.95
CA ASN A 62 -11.82 -1.90 -24.40
C ASN A 62 -12.32 -3.14 -23.66
N LYS A 63 -11.43 -3.83 -22.96
CA LYS A 63 -11.73 -5.05 -22.21
C LYS A 63 -11.18 -4.94 -20.80
N LEU A 64 -11.87 -5.55 -19.86
CA LEU A 64 -11.34 -5.69 -18.51
C LEU A 64 -10.08 -6.57 -18.52
N PRO A 65 -9.10 -6.30 -17.65
CA PRO A 65 -7.97 -7.21 -17.48
C PRO A 65 -8.45 -8.57 -16.98
N LEU A 66 -7.66 -9.60 -17.19
CA LEU A 66 -7.94 -10.93 -16.62
C LEU A 66 -7.90 -10.90 -15.10
N ASN A 67 -6.91 -10.24 -14.56
CA ASN A 67 -6.80 -9.95 -13.12
C ASN A 67 -5.80 -8.84 -12.88
N PHE A 68 -5.83 -8.26 -11.68
CA PHE A 68 -4.77 -7.38 -11.22
C PHE A 68 -4.60 -7.50 -9.71
N LYS A 69 -3.43 -7.11 -9.24
CA LYS A 69 -3.09 -7.09 -7.83
C LYS A 69 -2.30 -5.83 -7.54
N ILE A 70 -2.68 -5.12 -6.49
CA ILE A 70 -1.98 -3.92 -6.02
C ILE A 70 -1.66 -4.13 -4.55
N VAL A 71 -0.39 -4.00 -4.18
CA VAL A 71 0.05 -4.14 -2.79
C VAL A 71 0.50 -2.78 -2.30
N LEU A 72 -0.20 -2.25 -1.32
CA LEU A 72 0.08 -0.98 -0.69
C LEU A 72 0.50 -1.22 0.76
N ILE A 73 1.40 -0.36 1.26
CA ILE A 73 1.78 -0.37 2.67
C ILE A 73 1.64 1.03 3.24
N LEU A 74 1.50 1.07 4.56
CA LEU A 74 1.44 2.33 5.29
C LEU A 74 2.86 2.84 5.54
N SER A 75 3.05 4.16 5.46
CA SER A 75 4.35 4.77 5.77
C SER A 75 4.68 4.63 7.25
N ASP A 76 5.98 4.68 7.59
CA ASP A 76 6.43 4.58 8.97
C ASP A 76 5.83 5.68 9.85
N ALA A 77 5.69 6.89 9.31
CA ALA A 77 5.07 8.01 10.04
C ALA A 77 3.64 7.69 10.44
N ASN A 78 2.88 7.08 9.54
CA ASN A 78 1.49 6.72 9.80
C ASN A 78 1.38 5.49 10.70
N ILE A 79 2.32 4.55 10.61
CA ILE A 79 2.39 3.42 11.54
C ILE A 79 2.62 3.95 12.96
N ASN A 80 3.57 4.87 13.12
CA ASN A 80 3.85 5.47 14.41
C ASN A 80 2.62 6.18 15.00
N ARG A 81 1.85 6.85 14.14
CA ARG A 81 0.61 7.50 14.56
C ARG A 81 -0.40 6.50 15.12
N ILE A 82 -0.53 5.33 14.50
CA ILE A 82 -1.41 4.27 15.00
C ILE A 82 -0.94 3.78 16.37
N ILE A 83 0.37 3.57 16.53
CA ILE A 83 0.96 3.15 17.80
C ILE A 83 0.62 4.15 18.90
N GLU A 84 0.83 5.45 18.64
CA GLU A 84 0.59 6.50 19.62
C GLU A 84 -0.90 6.65 19.97
N GLN A 85 -1.76 6.65 18.95
CA GLN A 85 -3.20 6.84 19.17
C GLN A 85 -3.83 5.69 19.95
N ASN A 86 -3.29 4.49 19.86
CA ASN A 86 -3.82 3.31 20.53
C ASN A 86 -3.01 2.88 21.74
N HIS A 87 -2.02 3.70 22.13
CA HIS A 87 -1.17 3.46 23.30
C HIS A 87 -0.53 2.06 23.28
N LEU A 88 -0.07 1.63 22.12
CA LEU A 88 0.54 0.32 21.97
C LEU A 88 1.97 0.31 22.48
N ASN A 89 2.36 -0.78 23.12
CA ASN A 89 3.75 -0.96 23.62
C ASN A 89 4.62 -1.54 22.51
N LEU A 90 4.69 -0.83 21.38
CA LEU A 90 5.44 -1.22 20.19
C LEU A 90 6.19 0.00 19.66
N THR A 91 7.25 -0.25 18.90
CA THR A 91 7.94 0.77 18.12
C THR A 91 7.85 0.41 16.64
N THR A 92 8.14 1.37 15.77
CA THR A 92 8.12 1.10 14.32
C THR A 92 9.12 0.02 13.93
N SER A 93 10.20 -0.17 14.71
CA SER A 93 11.17 -1.23 14.45
C SER A 93 10.63 -2.63 14.73
N ASP A 94 9.58 -2.75 15.54
CA ASP A 94 8.92 -4.03 15.82
C ASP A 94 7.99 -4.47 14.69
N ILE A 95 7.65 -3.57 13.78
CA ILE A 95 6.66 -3.79 12.72
C ILE A 95 7.36 -3.72 11.37
N ALA A 96 7.28 -4.79 10.58
CA ALA A 96 7.81 -4.79 9.22
C ALA A 96 6.94 -3.91 8.32
N ASN A 97 5.63 -4.14 8.30
CA ASN A 97 4.69 -3.28 7.58
C ASN A 97 3.25 -3.56 8.00
N LEU A 98 2.38 -2.62 7.66
CA LEU A 98 0.94 -2.78 7.63
C LEU A 98 0.51 -2.66 6.18
N SER A 99 -0.06 -3.72 5.62
CA SER A 99 -0.33 -3.79 4.19
C SER A 99 -1.80 -3.89 3.86
N LEU A 100 -2.14 -3.42 2.66
CA LEU A 100 -3.44 -3.56 2.04
C LEU A 100 -3.23 -4.16 0.65
N ASN A 101 -3.80 -5.33 0.41
CA ASN A 101 -3.78 -5.97 -0.89
C ASN A 101 -5.12 -5.77 -1.57
N ILE A 102 -5.08 -5.26 -2.79
CA ILE A 102 -6.26 -5.08 -3.64
C ILE A 102 -6.12 -6.08 -4.78
N TYR A 103 -7.10 -6.97 -4.91
CA TYR A 103 -7.06 -8.04 -5.91
C TYR A 103 -8.35 -8.07 -6.70
N PHE A 104 -8.22 -8.08 -8.03
CA PHE A 104 -9.33 -8.27 -8.96
C PHE A 104 -9.14 -9.63 -9.64
N ASP A 105 -10.14 -10.51 -9.53
CA ASP A 105 -10.06 -11.87 -10.04
C ASP A 105 -10.68 -12.05 -11.44
N GLY A 106 -11.08 -10.96 -12.08
CA GLY A 106 -11.81 -10.95 -13.34
C GLY A 106 -13.30 -10.69 -13.16
N GLU A 107 -13.81 -10.83 -11.96
CA GLU A 107 -15.24 -10.62 -11.65
C GLU A 107 -15.44 -9.63 -10.52
N LYS A 108 -14.69 -9.78 -9.44
CA LYS A 108 -14.86 -8.96 -8.22
C LYS A 108 -13.54 -8.51 -7.65
N ILE A 109 -13.59 -7.43 -6.88
CA ILE A 109 -12.44 -6.89 -6.16
C ILE A 109 -12.49 -7.37 -4.73
N SER A 110 -11.36 -7.89 -4.24
CA SER A 110 -11.18 -8.31 -2.86
C SER A 110 -10.10 -7.46 -2.21
N LEU A 111 -10.28 -7.16 -0.93
CA LEU A 111 -9.34 -6.39 -0.12
C LEU A 111 -8.89 -7.24 1.06
N THR A 112 -7.59 -7.30 1.29
CA THR A 112 -7.02 -8.07 2.40
C THR A 112 -6.01 -7.21 3.12
N THR A 113 -6.11 -7.18 4.45
CA THR A 113 -5.15 -6.48 5.31
C THR A 113 -4.19 -7.46 5.93
N MET A 114 -2.96 -7.01 6.23
CA MET A 114 -1.97 -7.83 6.92
C MET A 114 -1.07 -6.94 7.76
N ALA A 115 -0.77 -7.41 8.96
CA ALA A 115 0.24 -6.80 9.82
C ALA A 115 1.43 -7.76 9.90
N SER A 116 2.58 -7.35 9.37
CA SER A 116 3.80 -8.14 9.39
C SER A 116 4.73 -7.61 10.47
N MET A 117 5.17 -8.50 11.37
CA MET A 117 5.98 -8.14 12.54
C MET A 117 7.41 -8.61 12.37
N ASN A 118 8.34 -7.81 12.89
CA ASN A 118 9.75 -8.19 12.99
C ASN A 118 10.05 -9.01 14.23
N ILE A 119 9.09 -9.05 15.17
CA ILE A 119 9.19 -9.83 16.41
C ILE A 119 8.14 -10.93 16.38
N PHE A 120 8.43 -12.03 17.10
CA PHE A 120 7.43 -13.08 17.31
C PHE A 120 6.40 -12.60 18.33
N SER A 121 5.14 -12.66 17.98
CA SER A 121 4.05 -12.29 18.88
C SER A 121 2.78 -13.07 18.50
N MET A 122 2.10 -13.56 19.51
CA MET A 122 0.78 -14.16 19.34
C MET A 122 -0.33 -13.12 19.56
N ASP A 123 0.03 -11.91 19.94
CA ASP A 123 -0.94 -10.81 20.12
C ASP A 123 -1.45 -10.31 18.77
N LYS A 124 -2.75 -10.33 18.59
CA LYS A 124 -3.42 -9.90 17.37
C LYS A 124 -3.95 -8.46 17.45
N THR A 125 -3.63 -7.74 18.51
CA THR A 125 -4.18 -6.40 18.73
C THR A 125 -3.88 -5.46 17.58
N LEU A 126 -2.62 -5.39 17.13
CA LEU A 126 -2.24 -4.50 16.03
C LEU A 126 -2.93 -4.91 14.73
N ALA A 127 -2.99 -6.20 14.42
CA ALA A 127 -3.65 -6.68 13.20
C ALA A 127 -5.14 -6.32 13.21
N ASN A 128 -5.79 -6.46 14.35
CA ASN A 128 -7.20 -6.11 14.50
C ASN A 128 -7.44 -4.61 14.39
N ILE A 129 -6.56 -3.80 14.97
CA ILE A 129 -6.62 -2.33 14.85
C ILE A 129 -6.44 -1.93 13.39
N TRP A 130 -5.46 -2.49 12.71
CA TRP A 130 -5.20 -2.18 11.30
C TRP A 130 -6.39 -2.53 10.42
N ASP A 131 -6.95 -3.73 10.60
CA ASP A 131 -8.13 -4.15 9.87
C ASP A 131 -9.32 -3.22 10.12
N ALA A 132 -9.56 -2.85 11.36
CA ALA A 132 -10.63 -1.91 11.72
C ALA A 132 -10.39 -0.52 11.13
N ASN A 133 -9.16 -0.04 11.14
CA ASN A 133 -8.80 1.26 10.57
C ASN A 133 -9.03 1.29 9.06
N VAL A 134 -8.66 0.23 8.35
CA VAL A 134 -8.90 0.12 6.91
C VAL A 134 -10.40 0.08 6.62
N SER A 135 -11.16 -0.69 7.37
CA SER A 135 -12.63 -0.75 7.22
C SER A 135 -13.27 0.61 7.44
N ALA A 136 -12.87 1.32 8.48
CA ALA A 136 -13.36 2.67 8.78
C ALA A 136 -12.98 3.66 7.68
N PHE A 137 -11.75 3.57 7.17
CA PHE A 137 -11.26 4.41 6.09
C PHE A 137 -12.10 4.23 4.82
N PHE A 138 -12.41 3.00 4.45
CA PHE A 138 -13.25 2.73 3.28
C PHE A 138 -14.66 3.26 3.46
N LYS A 139 -15.26 3.09 4.64
CA LYS A 139 -16.59 3.63 4.94
C LYS A 139 -16.60 5.15 4.90
N GLN A 140 -15.62 5.77 5.52
CA GLN A 140 -15.51 7.23 5.60
C GLN A 140 -15.40 7.86 4.21
N ASN A 141 -14.71 7.21 3.28
CA ASN A 141 -14.47 7.70 1.93
C ASN A 141 -15.47 7.11 0.93
N GLN A 142 -16.49 6.42 1.38
CA GLN A 142 -17.58 5.88 0.56
C GLN A 142 -17.09 4.98 -0.59
N ILE A 143 -16.07 4.16 -0.32
CA ILE A 143 -15.51 3.24 -1.31
C ILE A 143 -16.35 1.94 -1.38
N PHE A 144 -17.04 1.61 -0.32
CA PHE A 144 -18.02 0.53 -0.27
C PHE A 144 -19.42 1.08 -0.07
#